data_84b7d30ec07aa006d6b9e48eff50cec0
#
_entry.id   84b7d30ec07aa006d6b9e48eff50cec0
#
_cell.length_a   1.000
_cell.length_b   1.000
_cell.length_c   1.000
_cell.angle_alpha   90.00
_cell.angle_beta   90.00
_cell.angle_gamma   90.00
#
_symmetry.space_group_name_H-M   'P 1'
#
loop_
_entity.id
_entity.type
_entity.pdbx_description
1 polymer ?
#
loop_
_entity_poly.entity_id
_entity_poly.type
_entity_poly.pdbx_seq_one_letter_code
_entity_poly.pdbx_strand_id
1 'polypeptide(L)'
;MKLTLEKAKELLEEARKKSTDDRWINHSICVGDTAGKIAEKLNLDVNYAKTLGYIHDIGRGIGDSKNHVMNGYYYLKELGYDDEYTNICLTHSYLNNDVNCTAGGIPTDIPFRTEFIKNHEYTIYEKIINLCDLMCTDIIMTVDKRLIDLIIRRGAHENTQYHIKETYKLKQYIDEQLGF
;
A
#
# COMPACT_ATOMS: atom_id res chain seq x y z
N MET A 1 -5.01 -12.83 15.11
CA MET A 1 -3.61 -13.29 15.36
C MET A 1 -2.65 -12.23 14.82
N LYS A 2 -1.62 -11.86 15.58
CA LYS A 2 -0.61 -10.89 15.10
C LYS A 2 0.26 -11.50 14.00
N LEU A 3 0.60 -10.68 13.01
CA LEU A 3 1.52 -11.04 11.93
C LEU A 3 2.91 -10.50 12.25
N THR A 4 3.90 -11.39 12.39
CA THR A 4 5.28 -10.95 12.61
C THR A 4 5.98 -10.62 11.30
N LEU A 5 7.06 -9.83 11.38
CA LEU A 5 7.88 -9.47 10.23
C LEU A 5 8.47 -10.72 9.54
N GLU A 6 8.91 -11.69 10.31
CA GLU A 6 9.44 -12.96 9.81
C GLU A 6 8.36 -13.70 9.00
N LYS A 7 7.15 -13.77 9.56
CA LYS A 7 6.03 -14.44 8.86
C LYS A 7 5.59 -13.70 7.60
N ALA A 8 5.61 -12.36 7.60
CA ALA A 8 5.34 -11.57 6.40
C ALA A 8 6.38 -11.87 5.29
N LYS A 9 7.67 -12.01 5.63
CA LYS A 9 8.71 -12.44 4.69
C LYS A 9 8.45 -13.84 4.14
N GLU A 10 8.08 -14.79 5.01
CA GLU A 10 7.74 -16.15 4.57
C GLU A 10 6.57 -16.13 3.57
N LEU A 11 5.50 -15.36 3.86
CA LEU A 11 4.35 -15.23 2.95
C LEU A 11 4.77 -14.65 1.59
N LEU A 12 5.64 -13.65 1.56
CA LEU A 12 6.18 -13.10 0.31
C LEU A 12 7.00 -14.14 -0.47
N GLU A 13 7.87 -14.89 0.20
CA GLU A 13 8.67 -15.92 -0.45
C GLU A 13 7.82 -17.10 -0.96
N GLU A 14 6.76 -17.47 -0.24
CA GLU A 14 5.78 -18.44 -0.72
C GLU A 14 5.03 -17.94 -1.97
N ALA A 15 4.64 -16.67 -1.98
CA ALA A 15 4.01 -16.03 -3.12
C ALA A 15 4.99 -15.92 -4.31
N ARG A 16 6.27 -15.61 -4.06
CA ARG A 16 7.33 -15.59 -5.08
C ARG A 16 7.44 -16.94 -5.83
N LYS A 17 7.42 -18.05 -5.10
CA LYS A 17 7.50 -19.39 -5.70
C LYS A 17 6.33 -19.73 -6.64
N LYS A 18 5.19 -19.06 -6.46
CA LYS A 18 3.97 -19.25 -7.25
C LYS A 18 3.78 -18.20 -8.34
N SER A 19 4.53 -17.10 -8.27
CA SER A 19 4.41 -15.97 -9.19
C SER A 19 5.27 -16.14 -10.42
N THR A 20 4.76 -15.71 -11.57
CA THR A 20 5.50 -15.59 -12.83
C THR A 20 6.15 -14.20 -12.99
N ASP A 21 5.86 -13.26 -12.09
CA ASP A 21 6.35 -11.88 -12.11
C ASP A 21 6.74 -11.42 -10.70
N ASP A 22 8.03 -11.25 -10.47
CA ASP A 22 8.60 -10.87 -9.17
C ASP A 22 8.60 -9.36 -8.92
N ARG A 23 8.20 -8.54 -9.89
CA ARG A 23 8.26 -7.06 -9.76
C ARG A 23 7.43 -6.55 -8.59
N TRP A 24 6.24 -7.10 -8.38
CA TRP A 24 5.38 -6.71 -7.27
C TRP A 24 5.96 -7.10 -5.89
N ILE A 25 6.72 -8.21 -5.83
CA ILE A 25 7.39 -8.66 -4.61
C ILE A 25 8.53 -7.72 -4.25
N ASN A 26 9.37 -7.39 -5.24
CA ASN A 26 10.45 -6.43 -5.06
C ASN A 26 9.91 -5.03 -4.70
N HIS A 27 8.78 -4.63 -5.29
CA HIS A 27 8.05 -3.44 -4.90
C HIS A 27 7.60 -3.50 -3.44
N SER A 28 6.94 -4.59 -3.00
CA SER A 28 6.49 -4.74 -1.61
C SER A 28 7.64 -4.69 -0.60
N ILE A 29 8.79 -5.27 -0.95
CA ILE A 29 10.00 -5.19 -0.12
C ILE A 29 10.50 -3.73 -0.05
N CYS A 30 10.56 -3.03 -1.19
CA CYS A 30 10.96 -1.62 -1.23
C CYS A 30 10.02 -0.74 -0.40
N VAL A 31 8.71 -0.95 -0.50
CA VAL A 31 7.70 -0.24 0.30
C VAL A 31 7.90 -0.49 1.80
N GLY A 32 8.03 -1.75 2.21
CA GLY A 32 8.22 -2.09 3.62
C GLY A 32 9.52 -1.55 4.19
N ASP A 33 10.63 -1.67 3.47
CA ASP A 33 11.93 -1.16 3.93
C ASP A 33 11.94 0.37 4.02
N THR A 34 11.27 1.06 3.09
CA THR A 34 11.13 2.52 3.12
C THR A 34 10.22 2.95 4.27
N ALA A 35 9.09 2.28 4.47
CA ALA A 35 8.18 2.53 5.60
C ALA A 35 8.88 2.33 6.94
N GLY A 36 9.71 1.28 7.08
CA GLY A 36 10.51 1.06 8.28
C GLY A 36 11.45 2.22 8.59
N LYS A 37 12.12 2.80 7.57
CA LYS A 37 13.00 3.96 7.76
C LYS A 37 12.25 5.22 8.19
N ILE A 38 11.03 5.44 7.67
CA ILE A 38 10.17 6.55 8.10
C ILE A 38 9.70 6.30 9.53
N ALA A 39 9.23 5.10 9.84
CA ALA A 39 8.78 4.73 11.19
C ALA A 39 9.89 4.91 12.25
N GLU A 40 11.14 4.52 11.93
CA GLU A 40 12.29 4.74 12.82
C GLU A 40 12.49 6.22 13.15
N LYS A 41 12.42 7.10 12.15
CA LYS A 41 12.56 8.56 12.35
C LYS A 41 11.42 9.17 13.14
N LEU A 42 10.24 8.58 13.10
CA LEU A 42 9.06 9.00 13.84
C LEU A 42 8.93 8.32 15.22
N ASN A 43 9.91 7.51 15.65
CA ASN A 43 9.87 6.70 16.86
C ASN A 43 8.65 5.77 16.95
N LEU A 44 8.24 5.21 15.79
CA LEU A 44 7.17 4.23 15.64
C LEU A 44 7.72 2.81 15.57
N ASP A 45 6.85 1.79 15.64
CA ASP A 45 7.26 0.40 15.50
C ASP A 45 7.72 0.09 14.06
N VAL A 46 9.03 -0.06 13.92
CA VAL A 46 9.71 -0.35 12.64
C VAL A 46 9.27 -1.69 12.06
N ASN A 47 9.15 -2.72 12.91
CA ASN A 47 8.78 -4.06 12.45
C ASN A 47 7.35 -4.10 11.96
N TYR A 48 6.45 -3.41 12.65
CA TYR A 48 5.06 -3.29 12.23
C TYR A 48 4.93 -2.55 10.89
N ALA A 49 5.61 -1.40 10.72
CA ALA A 49 5.63 -0.67 9.46
C ALA A 49 6.15 -1.53 8.29
N LYS A 50 7.26 -2.25 8.50
CA LYS A 50 7.81 -3.17 7.50
C LYS A 50 6.86 -4.30 7.16
N THR A 51 6.21 -4.89 8.18
CA THR A 51 5.22 -5.96 8.01
C THR A 51 4.09 -5.50 7.10
N LEU A 52 3.48 -4.34 7.38
CA LEU A 52 2.40 -3.79 6.55
C LEU A 52 2.85 -3.56 5.11
N GLY A 53 4.03 -2.98 4.90
CA GLY A 53 4.57 -2.77 3.55
C GLY A 53 4.82 -4.08 2.79
N TYR A 54 5.27 -5.13 3.46
CA TYR A 54 5.51 -6.42 2.80
C TYR A 54 4.23 -7.11 2.35
N ILE A 55 3.12 -6.92 3.07
CA ILE A 55 1.86 -7.61 2.78
C ILE A 55 0.83 -6.79 1.99
N HIS A 56 1.05 -5.47 1.79
CA HIS A 56 0.02 -4.60 1.21
C HIS A 56 -0.49 -5.09 -0.16
N ASP A 57 0.39 -5.66 -0.96
CA ASP A 57 0.13 -6.17 -2.31
C ASP A 57 0.11 -7.72 -2.39
N ILE A 58 0.06 -8.43 -1.25
CA ILE A 58 0.17 -9.91 -1.19
C ILE A 58 -0.87 -10.61 -2.08
N GLY A 59 -2.02 -10.01 -2.28
CA GLY A 59 -3.08 -10.56 -3.13
C GLY A 59 -2.72 -10.68 -4.61
N ARG A 60 -1.61 -10.05 -5.07
CA ARG A 60 -1.09 -10.25 -6.43
C ARG A 60 -0.58 -11.67 -6.68
N GLY A 61 -0.17 -12.36 -5.61
CA GLY A 61 0.18 -13.77 -5.66
C GLY A 61 -1.01 -14.73 -5.49
N ILE A 62 -2.23 -14.19 -5.32
CA ILE A 62 -3.45 -14.95 -5.01
C ILE A 62 -4.51 -14.67 -6.07
N GLY A 63 -4.70 -15.57 -7.02
CA GLY A 63 -5.73 -15.45 -8.06
C GLY A 63 -5.48 -14.32 -9.07
N ASP A 64 -6.55 -13.67 -9.55
CA ASP A 64 -6.45 -12.59 -10.54
C ASP A 64 -5.87 -11.32 -9.90
N SER A 65 -4.74 -10.86 -10.43
CA SER A 65 -4.02 -9.67 -9.95
C SER A 65 -4.83 -8.37 -10.06
N LYS A 66 -5.88 -8.32 -10.89
CA LYS A 66 -6.80 -7.18 -10.96
C LYS A 66 -7.59 -6.98 -9.67
N ASN A 67 -7.83 -8.08 -8.94
CA ASN A 67 -8.56 -8.09 -7.68
C ASN A 67 -7.61 -8.21 -6.47
N HIS A 68 -6.31 -7.90 -6.62
CA HIS A 68 -5.29 -8.13 -5.59
C HIS A 68 -5.65 -7.57 -4.21
N VAL A 69 -6.33 -6.44 -4.16
CA VAL A 69 -6.79 -5.81 -2.92
C VAL A 69 -7.68 -6.75 -2.11
N MET A 70 -8.78 -7.21 -2.72
CA MET A 70 -9.72 -8.11 -2.06
C MET A 70 -9.12 -9.49 -1.85
N ASN A 71 -8.35 -9.99 -2.82
CA ASN A 71 -7.65 -11.27 -2.69
C ASN A 71 -6.72 -11.27 -1.48
N GLY A 72 -5.93 -10.21 -1.30
CA GLY A 72 -5.02 -10.07 -0.16
C GLY A 72 -5.76 -9.98 1.17
N TYR A 73 -6.81 -9.15 1.22
CA TYR A 73 -7.63 -8.99 2.41
C TYR A 73 -8.22 -10.32 2.86
N TYR A 74 -8.94 -11.04 2.00
CA TYR A 74 -9.56 -12.33 2.34
C TYR A 74 -8.52 -13.39 2.67
N TYR A 75 -7.42 -13.46 1.91
CA TYR A 75 -6.34 -14.40 2.19
C TYR A 75 -5.77 -14.24 3.61
N LEU A 76 -5.46 -13.01 4.03
CA LEU A 76 -4.94 -12.75 5.35
C LEU A 76 -5.99 -13.00 6.45
N LYS A 77 -7.28 -12.72 6.17
CA LYS A 77 -8.40 -13.05 7.09
C LYS A 77 -8.57 -14.56 7.26
N GLU A 78 -8.51 -15.34 6.19
CA GLU A 78 -8.58 -16.80 6.23
C GLU A 78 -7.43 -17.42 7.01
N LEU A 79 -6.24 -16.79 6.98
CA LEU A 79 -5.11 -17.18 7.82
C LEU A 79 -5.28 -16.75 9.29
N GLY A 80 -6.34 -16.01 9.65
CA GLY A 80 -6.67 -15.61 11.01
C GLY A 80 -5.90 -14.40 11.54
N TYR A 81 -5.35 -13.56 10.66
CA TYR A 81 -4.69 -12.31 11.08
C TYR A 81 -5.69 -11.23 11.45
N ASP A 82 -5.30 -10.39 12.42
CA ASP A 82 -6.10 -9.29 12.95
C ASP A 82 -6.28 -8.17 11.91
N ASP A 83 -7.34 -7.37 12.08
CA ASP A 83 -7.72 -6.30 11.17
C ASP A 83 -6.61 -5.28 10.96
N GLU A 84 -5.81 -5.00 11.98
CA GLU A 84 -4.65 -4.10 11.91
C GLU A 84 -3.63 -4.49 10.81
N TYR A 85 -3.60 -5.78 10.41
CA TYR A 85 -2.76 -6.25 9.30
C TYR A 85 -3.54 -6.41 8.00
N THR A 86 -4.78 -6.92 8.08
CA THR A 86 -5.53 -7.24 6.86
C THR A 86 -6.05 -6.00 6.13
N ASN A 87 -6.37 -4.93 6.90
CA ASN A 87 -6.91 -3.69 6.37
C ASN A 87 -5.96 -2.96 5.44
N ILE A 88 -4.63 -3.16 5.57
CA ILE A 88 -3.67 -2.52 4.67
C ILE A 88 -3.91 -2.89 3.20
N CYS A 89 -4.39 -4.11 2.93
CA CYS A 89 -4.75 -4.52 1.57
C CYS A 89 -5.88 -3.64 1.01
N LEU A 90 -6.83 -3.21 1.85
CA LEU A 90 -7.95 -2.36 1.43
C LEU A 90 -7.55 -0.89 1.28
N THR A 91 -6.63 -0.39 2.12
CA THR A 91 -6.35 1.04 2.29
C THR A 91 -5.19 1.58 1.45
N HIS A 92 -4.24 0.72 1.05
CA HIS A 92 -2.97 1.16 0.43
C HIS A 92 -3.13 1.96 -0.88
N SER A 93 -4.22 1.78 -1.61
CA SER A 93 -4.46 2.45 -2.90
C SER A 93 -5.34 3.68 -2.83
N TYR A 94 -5.91 4.01 -1.66
CA TYR A 94 -6.83 5.14 -1.49
C TYR A 94 -6.27 6.14 -0.49
N LEU A 95 -5.76 7.26 -1.03
CA LEU A 95 -5.15 8.29 -0.22
C LEU A 95 -6.21 9.05 0.60
N ASN A 96 -5.85 9.44 1.81
CA ASN A 96 -6.62 10.36 2.64
C ASN A 96 -8.10 9.94 2.85
N ASN A 97 -8.37 8.65 2.98
CA ASN A 97 -9.73 8.09 3.15
C ASN A 97 -10.68 8.39 1.98
N ASP A 98 -10.15 8.58 0.78
CA ASP A 98 -10.95 8.99 -0.37
C ASP A 98 -10.87 7.97 -1.51
N VAL A 99 -12.00 7.34 -1.81
CA VAL A 99 -12.12 6.35 -2.88
C VAL A 99 -11.89 6.93 -4.29
N ASN A 100 -11.99 8.25 -4.45
CA ASN A 100 -11.67 8.92 -5.71
C ASN A 100 -10.17 9.14 -5.88
N CYS A 101 -9.39 8.97 -4.80
CA CYS A 101 -7.96 9.23 -4.78
C CYS A 101 -7.18 7.92 -4.99
N THR A 102 -7.26 7.39 -6.19
CA THR A 102 -6.55 6.17 -6.62
C THR A 102 -5.85 6.37 -7.96
N ALA A 103 -4.62 5.87 -8.07
CA ALA A 103 -3.88 5.86 -9.34
C ALA A 103 -4.42 4.82 -10.34
N GLY A 104 -5.23 3.89 -9.88
CA GLY A 104 -5.77 2.78 -10.68
C GLY A 104 -7.14 3.03 -11.31
N GLY A 105 -7.75 4.22 -11.11
CA GLY A 105 -9.13 4.49 -11.53
C GLY A 105 -10.18 4.02 -10.50
N ILE A 106 -11.43 3.87 -10.95
CA ILE A 106 -12.55 3.50 -10.07
C ILE A 106 -12.39 2.05 -9.58
N PRO A 107 -12.55 1.79 -8.27
CA PRO A 107 -12.47 0.43 -7.72
C PRO A 107 -13.60 -0.46 -8.26
N THR A 108 -13.31 -1.73 -8.47
CA THR A 108 -14.25 -2.71 -9.03
C THR A 108 -15.06 -3.46 -7.97
N ASP A 109 -14.68 -3.35 -6.72
CA ASP A 109 -15.19 -4.11 -5.57
C ASP A 109 -16.18 -3.31 -4.70
N ILE A 110 -17.04 -2.57 -5.36
CA ILE A 110 -18.13 -1.79 -4.77
C ILE A 110 -19.32 -2.74 -4.47
N PRO A 111 -20.05 -2.59 -3.31
CA PRO A 111 -20.00 -1.42 -2.41
C PRO A 111 -19.07 -1.58 -1.21
N PHE A 112 -18.60 -2.79 -0.87
CA PHE A 112 -17.91 -3.08 0.40
C PHE A 112 -16.67 -2.20 0.62
N ARG A 113 -15.74 -2.17 -0.33
CA ARG A 113 -14.49 -1.42 -0.20
C ARG A 113 -14.72 0.09 -0.08
N THR A 114 -15.64 0.64 -0.87
CA THR A 114 -16.00 2.05 -0.81
C THR A 114 -16.55 2.43 0.56
N GLU A 115 -17.46 1.62 1.11
CA GLU A 115 -18.03 1.80 2.44
C GLU A 115 -16.95 1.68 3.52
N PHE A 116 -16.06 0.69 3.40
CA PHE A 116 -14.95 0.50 4.32
C PHE A 116 -14.03 1.73 4.33
N ILE A 117 -13.53 2.17 3.16
CA ILE A 117 -12.59 3.30 3.05
C ILE A 117 -13.20 4.58 3.60
N LYS A 118 -14.49 4.83 3.35
CA LYS A 118 -15.18 6.02 3.83
C LYS A 118 -15.30 6.08 5.36
N ASN A 119 -15.43 4.94 6.02
CA ASN A 119 -15.68 4.85 7.46
C ASN A 119 -14.44 4.46 8.29
N HIS A 120 -13.36 4.01 7.64
CA HIS A 120 -12.13 3.62 8.32
C HIS A 120 -11.21 4.83 8.56
N GLU A 121 -10.82 5.06 9.80
CA GLU A 121 -9.85 6.09 10.14
C GLU A 121 -8.42 5.57 9.90
N TYR A 122 -7.69 6.19 8.97
CA TYR A 122 -6.33 5.78 8.63
C TYR A 122 -5.34 6.08 9.75
N THR A 123 -4.66 5.05 10.19
CA THR A 123 -3.54 5.16 11.12
C THR A 123 -2.35 5.86 10.46
N ILE A 124 -1.40 6.33 11.27
CA ILE A 124 -0.13 6.87 10.77
C ILE A 124 0.63 5.85 9.90
N TYR A 125 0.55 4.56 10.25
CA TYR A 125 1.20 3.50 9.48
C TYR A 125 0.58 3.32 8.09
N GLU A 126 -0.73 3.32 7.97
CA GLU A 126 -1.42 3.25 6.68
C GLU A 126 -1.07 4.44 5.79
N LYS A 127 -0.99 5.66 6.36
CA LYS A 127 -0.53 6.86 5.65
C LYS A 127 0.92 6.74 5.18
N ILE A 128 1.81 6.19 6.00
CA ILE A 128 3.20 5.91 5.62
C ILE A 128 3.25 4.91 4.47
N ILE A 129 2.48 3.80 4.54
CA ILE A 129 2.45 2.81 3.46
C ILE A 129 1.91 3.42 2.17
N ASN A 130 0.83 4.20 2.22
CA ASN A 130 0.30 4.91 1.05
C ASN A 130 1.35 5.81 0.38
N LEU A 131 2.13 6.56 1.18
CA LEU A 131 3.20 7.39 0.64
C LEU A 131 4.34 6.54 0.05
N CYS A 132 4.75 5.49 0.74
CA CYS A 132 5.82 4.59 0.28
C CYS A 132 5.44 3.86 -1.01
N ASP A 133 4.20 3.43 -1.18
CA ASP A 133 3.69 2.84 -2.42
C ASP A 133 3.81 3.82 -3.60
N LEU A 134 3.58 5.12 -3.35
CA LEU A 134 3.80 6.20 -4.32
C LEU A 134 5.26 6.62 -4.51
N MET A 135 6.19 6.08 -3.75
CA MET A 135 7.62 6.38 -3.86
C MET A 135 8.44 5.19 -4.36
N CYS A 136 7.86 4.00 -4.40
CA CYS A 136 8.59 2.77 -4.70
C CYS A 136 8.16 2.14 -6.02
N THR A 137 9.15 1.60 -6.71
CA THR A 137 9.02 0.46 -7.62
C THR A 137 9.81 -0.70 -6.97
N ASP A 138 10.78 -1.28 -7.63
CA ASP A 138 11.86 -2.09 -7.05
C ASP A 138 12.94 -1.22 -6.38
N ILE A 139 12.92 0.09 -6.64
CA ILE A 139 13.76 1.12 -6.06
C ILE A 139 12.95 2.32 -5.56
N ILE A 140 13.55 3.09 -4.66
CA ILE A 140 12.94 4.34 -4.17
C ILE A 140 13.06 5.42 -5.25
N MET A 141 11.96 6.13 -5.50
CA MET A 141 11.87 7.29 -6.38
C MET A 141 11.37 8.52 -5.63
N THR A 142 11.51 9.70 -6.21
CA THR A 142 10.73 10.86 -5.76
C THR A 142 9.26 10.69 -6.13
N VAL A 143 8.37 11.29 -5.36
CA VAL A 143 6.93 11.30 -5.63
C VAL A 143 6.64 11.80 -7.05
N ASP A 144 7.29 12.89 -7.47
CA ASP A 144 7.13 13.45 -8.83
C ASP A 144 7.45 12.44 -9.92
N LYS A 145 8.62 11.82 -9.81
CA LYS A 145 9.06 10.83 -10.81
C LYS A 145 8.09 9.65 -10.87
N ARG A 146 7.58 9.20 -9.73
CA ARG A 146 6.63 8.10 -9.67
C ARG A 146 5.26 8.47 -10.24
N LEU A 147 4.76 9.67 -9.97
CA LEU A 147 3.50 10.16 -10.55
C LEU A 147 3.59 10.28 -12.08
N ILE A 148 4.71 10.80 -12.60
CA ILE A 148 4.97 10.85 -14.03
C ILE A 148 5.01 9.45 -14.64
N ASP A 149 5.73 8.52 -14.02
CA ASP A 149 5.81 7.12 -14.45
C ASP A 149 4.42 6.45 -14.49
N LEU A 150 3.57 6.70 -13.49
CA LEU A 150 2.19 6.20 -13.47
C LEU A 150 1.37 6.74 -14.64
N ILE A 151 1.46 8.04 -14.90
CA ILE A 151 0.73 8.68 -16.02
C ILE A 151 1.21 8.13 -17.37
N ILE A 152 2.52 7.96 -17.55
CA ILE A 152 3.08 7.38 -18.78
C ILE A 152 2.58 5.95 -19.01
N ARG A 153 2.54 5.13 -17.96
CA ARG A 153 2.18 3.71 -18.08
C ARG A 153 0.67 3.44 -18.14
N ARG A 154 -0.13 4.25 -17.45
CA ARG A 154 -1.58 4.02 -17.28
C ARG A 154 -2.46 5.04 -17.99
N GLY A 155 -1.86 6.13 -18.50
CA GLY A 155 -2.58 7.28 -19.02
C GLY A 155 -3.12 8.21 -17.93
N ALA A 156 -3.63 9.36 -18.34
CA ALA A 156 -4.38 10.25 -17.48
C ALA A 156 -5.87 9.92 -17.56
N HIS A 157 -6.56 9.99 -16.42
CA HIS A 157 -8.00 9.83 -16.31
C HIS A 157 -8.62 11.01 -15.53
N GLU A 158 -9.93 11.07 -15.41
CA GLU A 158 -10.63 12.23 -14.83
C GLU A 158 -10.15 12.60 -13.41
N ASN A 159 -9.76 11.62 -12.60
CA ASN A 159 -9.28 11.83 -11.23
C ASN A 159 -7.76 12.07 -11.12
N THR A 160 -7.00 12.06 -12.22
CA THR A 160 -5.53 12.15 -12.16
C THR A 160 -5.05 13.41 -11.46
N GLN A 161 -5.61 14.58 -11.81
CA GLN A 161 -5.23 15.86 -11.18
C GLN A 161 -5.56 15.85 -9.68
N TYR A 162 -6.70 15.31 -9.32
CA TYR A 162 -7.14 15.18 -7.92
C TYR A 162 -6.19 14.28 -7.15
N HIS A 163 -5.89 13.11 -7.70
CA HIS A 163 -4.93 12.18 -7.11
C HIS A 163 -3.55 12.81 -6.88
N ILE A 164 -3.03 13.57 -7.84
CA ILE A 164 -1.76 14.30 -7.69
C ILE A 164 -1.83 15.26 -6.49
N LYS A 165 -2.89 16.08 -6.39
CA LYS A 165 -3.06 17.02 -5.28
C LYS A 165 -3.12 16.32 -3.93
N GLU A 166 -3.87 15.24 -3.82
CA GLU A 166 -4.00 14.46 -2.58
C GLU A 166 -2.69 13.74 -2.22
N THR A 167 -1.92 13.29 -3.20
CA THR A 167 -0.57 12.76 -2.99
C THR A 167 0.35 13.78 -2.33
N TYR A 168 0.36 15.02 -2.79
CA TYR A 168 1.16 16.08 -2.18
C TYR A 168 0.68 16.47 -0.79
N LYS A 169 -0.62 16.46 -0.51
CA LYS A 169 -1.13 16.65 0.86
C LYS A 169 -0.64 15.56 1.80
N LEU A 170 -0.69 14.30 1.35
CA LEU A 170 -0.17 13.18 2.14
C LEU A 170 1.34 13.32 2.38
N LYS A 171 2.09 13.67 1.32
CA LYS A 171 3.53 13.90 1.44
C LYS A 171 3.82 15.02 2.44
N GLN A 172 3.16 16.17 2.31
CA GLN A 172 3.32 17.30 3.25
C GLN A 172 3.02 16.88 4.68
N TYR A 173 1.93 16.15 4.91
CA TYR A 173 1.59 15.63 6.24
C TYR A 173 2.73 14.80 6.84
N ILE A 174 3.32 13.89 6.07
CA ILE A 174 4.43 13.05 6.57
C ILE A 174 5.70 13.88 6.75
N ASP A 175 6.01 14.83 5.85
CA ASP A 175 7.16 15.75 5.98
C ASP A 175 7.05 16.56 7.28
N GLU A 176 5.88 17.11 7.59
CA GLU A 176 5.62 17.86 8.85
C GLU A 176 5.85 16.98 10.10
N GLN A 177 5.42 15.69 10.05
CA GLN A 177 5.70 14.76 11.15
C GLN A 177 7.21 14.49 11.29
N LEU A 178 7.97 14.53 10.19
CA LEU A 178 9.42 14.34 10.18
C LEU A 178 10.20 15.61 10.54
N GLY A 179 9.53 16.76 10.64
CA GLY A 179 10.14 18.06 11.00
C GLY A 179 10.72 18.83 9.82
N PHE A 180 10.19 18.61 8.61
CA PHE A 180 10.57 19.37 7.41
C PHE A 180 9.54 20.46 7.07
#